data_390d5091ce34efa9e79b8cb2e38f4a53
#
_entry.id   390d5091ce34efa9e79b8cb2e38f4a53
#
_cell.length_a   1.000
_cell.length_b   1.000
_cell.length_c   1.000
_cell.angle_alpha   90.00
_cell.angle_beta   90.00
_cell.angle_gamma   90.00
#
_symmetry.space_group_name_H-M   'P 1'
#
loop_
_entity.id
_entity.type
_entity.pdbx_description
1 polymer ?
#
loop_
_entity_poly.entity_id
_entity_poly.type
_entity_poly.pdbx_seq_one_letter_code
_entity_poly.pdbx_strand_id
1 'polypeptide(L)'
;MAKEKKFITCDGNEAAAHVSYMFSEVAAIYPITPSSPMAEHVDEWAARGRKNLWGQNVAVQEMQSEAGAAGAVHGSLQAGALTTTFTASQGLLLMIPNMYKIAGELIPCVFDVSARTLASHSLCIFGDHQDVMACRQTGFAMLCEGSVQEVMDMTAVAHLATLETCVPFVNFFDGFRTSHEYHKIELMDQEDIRPLVNEEYIKRFRDRAMSPERPVTRGTAENPETFFTHREACNSYYNSVPEVVEKYLGEISKITGREYHLFSYYGAEDADRMIILMGSATDAAREAIDYLNANGQKVGMISVHLYRPFSVKHLLASVPKSVKRIAVLDRTKEPGADGEPLYLDVKAAFYDQENRPLIVGGRYGLGSSDVTPAKIISVFNNLAMPEPKNHFTV
;
A
#
# COMPACT_ATOMS: atom_id res chain seq x y z
N MET A 1 0.18 33.67 0.18
CA MET A 1 -0.33 33.42 -1.18
C MET A 1 -0.37 31.90 -1.31
N ALA A 2 -1.41 31.32 -1.93
CA ALA A 2 -1.41 29.91 -2.25
C ALA A 2 -0.23 29.60 -3.19
N LYS A 3 0.50 28.51 -2.97
CA LYS A 3 1.59 28.06 -3.84
C LYS A 3 1.02 27.77 -5.22
N GLU A 4 1.72 28.21 -6.27
CA GLU A 4 1.34 27.86 -7.64
C GLU A 4 1.50 26.33 -7.82
N LYS A 5 0.43 25.67 -8.25
CA LYS A 5 0.43 24.24 -8.48
C LYS A 5 1.27 23.88 -9.70
N LYS A 6 2.22 22.98 -9.55
CA LYS A 6 3.02 22.42 -10.64
C LYS A 6 2.40 21.11 -11.09
N PHE A 7 2.38 20.86 -12.39
CA PHE A 7 1.87 19.62 -12.98
C PHE A 7 2.94 18.94 -13.79
N ILE A 8 2.93 17.60 -13.75
CA ILE A 8 3.75 16.75 -14.61
C ILE A 8 2.87 15.71 -15.28
N THR A 9 3.35 15.14 -16.38
CA THR A 9 2.76 13.95 -17.00
C THR A 9 3.72 12.79 -16.75
N CYS A 10 3.32 11.85 -15.91
CA CYS A 10 4.12 10.70 -15.54
C CYS A 10 3.23 9.47 -15.30
N ASP A 11 3.84 8.32 -15.11
CA ASP A 11 3.18 7.10 -14.66
C ASP A 11 3.36 6.87 -13.15
N GLY A 12 2.76 5.79 -12.63
CA GLY A 12 2.84 5.45 -11.21
C GLY A 12 4.26 5.11 -10.75
N ASN A 13 5.07 4.48 -11.61
CA ASN A 13 6.46 4.18 -11.27
C ASN A 13 7.29 5.46 -11.09
N GLU A 14 7.16 6.43 -12.00
CA GLU A 14 7.87 7.71 -11.87
C GLU A 14 7.36 8.49 -10.63
N ALA A 15 6.05 8.47 -10.35
CA ALA A 15 5.48 9.13 -9.20
C ALA A 15 6.02 8.56 -7.87
N ALA A 16 6.03 7.23 -7.71
CA ALA A 16 6.58 6.55 -6.53
C ALA A 16 8.09 6.82 -6.38
N ALA A 17 8.85 6.60 -7.46
CA ALA A 17 10.29 6.84 -7.47
C ALA A 17 10.65 8.28 -7.09
N HIS A 18 9.87 9.26 -7.59
CA HIS A 18 10.08 10.67 -7.31
C HIS A 18 10.04 11.00 -5.82
N VAL A 19 9.04 10.45 -5.12
CA VAL A 19 8.87 10.66 -3.67
C VAL A 19 9.87 9.83 -2.88
N SER A 20 10.01 8.54 -3.19
CA SER A 20 10.94 7.65 -2.48
C SER A 20 12.39 8.13 -2.59
N TYR A 21 12.78 8.72 -3.74
CA TYR A 21 14.09 9.36 -3.88
C TYR A 21 14.33 10.46 -2.84
N MET A 22 13.30 11.26 -2.57
CA MET A 22 13.43 12.36 -1.61
C MET A 22 13.71 11.87 -0.18
N PHE A 23 13.16 10.72 0.20
CA PHE A 23 13.30 10.14 1.54
C PHE A 23 14.47 9.17 1.69
N SER A 24 15.18 8.82 0.62
CA SER A 24 16.19 7.76 0.64
C SER A 24 17.61 8.32 0.65
N GLU A 25 18.49 7.67 1.39
CA GLU A 25 19.95 7.82 1.32
C GLU A 25 20.56 6.69 0.48
N VAL A 26 19.92 5.52 0.51
CA VAL A 26 20.32 4.32 -0.25
C VAL A 26 19.10 3.72 -0.94
N ALA A 27 19.29 3.25 -2.17
CA ALA A 27 18.37 2.36 -2.88
C ALA A 27 19.12 1.07 -3.24
N ALA A 28 18.72 -0.05 -2.68
CA ALA A 28 19.26 -1.35 -3.05
C ALA A 28 18.23 -2.05 -3.96
N ILE A 29 18.63 -2.33 -5.19
CA ILE A 29 17.73 -2.69 -6.27
C ILE A 29 18.10 -4.01 -6.95
N TYR A 30 17.13 -4.67 -7.53
CA TYR A 30 17.26 -5.66 -8.58
C TYR A 30 16.03 -5.55 -9.49
N PRO A 31 16.23 -5.12 -10.76
CA PRO A 31 15.10 -4.78 -11.65
C PRO A 31 14.20 -5.98 -11.94
N ILE A 32 12.91 -5.78 -11.81
CA ILE A 32 11.86 -6.75 -12.20
C ILE A 32 10.64 -6.01 -12.76
N THR A 33 10.14 -6.45 -13.91
CA THR A 33 8.92 -5.91 -14.53
C THR A 33 7.70 -6.20 -13.64
N PRO A 34 6.78 -5.22 -13.39
CA PRO A 34 6.71 -3.86 -13.95
C PRO A 34 7.34 -2.76 -13.10
N SER A 35 8.10 -3.08 -12.06
CA SER A 35 8.69 -2.11 -11.13
C SER A 35 10.05 -1.55 -11.58
N SER A 36 10.68 -2.12 -12.62
CA SER A 36 12.00 -1.70 -13.10
C SER A 36 12.14 -0.19 -13.34
N PRO A 37 11.15 0.53 -13.94
CA PRO A 37 11.29 1.96 -14.17
C PRO A 37 11.49 2.78 -12.89
N MET A 38 10.98 2.35 -11.73
CA MET A 38 11.26 3.05 -10.46
C MET A 38 12.76 3.07 -10.16
N ALA A 39 13.40 1.91 -10.27
CA ALA A 39 14.84 1.78 -10.04
C ALA A 39 15.66 2.56 -11.08
N GLU A 40 15.25 2.50 -12.36
CA GLU A 40 15.89 3.22 -13.46
C GLU A 40 15.82 4.75 -13.26
N HIS A 41 14.69 5.29 -12.86
CA HIS A 41 14.55 6.72 -12.53
C HIS A 41 15.45 7.13 -11.37
N VAL A 42 15.49 6.35 -10.30
CA VAL A 42 16.31 6.64 -9.12
C VAL A 42 17.80 6.64 -9.50
N ASP A 43 18.26 5.67 -10.28
CA ASP A 43 19.64 5.59 -10.75
C ASP A 43 20.01 6.77 -11.65
N GLU A 44 19.16 7.08 -12.62
CA GLU A 44 19.36 8.24 -13.51
C GLU A 44 19.43 9.57 -12.73
N TRP A 45 18.53 9.78 -11.78
CA TRP A 45 18.52 11.00 -10.97
C TRP A 45 19.74 11.09 -10.04
N ALA A 46 20.17 9.97 -9.48
CA ALA A 46 21.40 9.91 -8.68
C ALA A 46 22.62 10.25 -9.52
N ALA A 47 22.74 9.66 -10.72
CA ALA A 47 23.83 9.94 -11.66
C ALA A 47 23.86 11.41 -12.12
N ARG A 48 22.69 12.06 -12.26
CA ARG A 48 22.55 13.48 -12.58
C ARG A 48 22.80 14.42 -11.41
N GLY A 49 23.01 13.89 -10.20
CA GLY A 49 23.31 14.69 -9.01
C GLY A 49 22.10 15.29 -8.30
N ARG A 50 20.87 14.77 -8.56
CA ARG A 50 19.67 15.15 -7.82
C ARG A 50 19.87 14.94 -6.33
N LYS A 51 19.39 15.87 -5.50
CA LYS A 51 19.52 15.80 -4.04
C LYS A 51 18.23 15.29 -3.41
N ASN A 52 18.41 14.48 -2.36
CA ASN A 52 17.33 14.07 -1.46
C ASN A 52 16.99 15.20 -0.46
N LEU A 53 16.07 14.95 0.48
CA LEU A 53 15.67 15.91 1.51
C LEU A 53 16.84 16.40 2.39
N TRP A 54 17.91 15.63 2.51
CA TRP A 54 19.10 15.99 3.32
C TRP A 54 20.25 16.53 2.50
N GLY A 55 20.02 16.87 1.22
CA GLY A 55 21.04 17.45 0.34
C GLY A 55 22.10 16.47 -0.16
N GLN A 56 21.83 15.16 -0.07
CA GLN A 56 22.71 14.10 -0.52
C GLN A 56 22.21 13.48 -1.84
N ASN A 57 23.12 12.88 -2.60
CA ASN A 57 22.73 11.98 -3.68
C ASN A 57 22.35 10.63 -3.08
N VAL A 58 21.35 9.97 -3.64
CA VAL A 58 21.01 8.59 -3.27
C VAL A 58 22.12 7.65 -3.76
N ALA A 59 22.63 6.80 -2.88
CA ALA A 59 23.55 5.73 -3.26
C ALA A 59 22.74 4.55 -3.81
N VAL A 60 22.82 4.32 -5.12
CA VAL A 60 22.11 3.22 -5.78
C VAL A 60 23.03 2.02 -5.89
N GLN A 61 22.55 0.87 -5.44
CA GLN A 61 23.30 -0.38 -5.48
C GLN A 61 22.44 -1.48 -6.12
N GLU A 62 22.81 -1.87 -7.34
CA GLU A 62 22.22 -3.04 -7.99
C GLU A 62 22.86 -4.33 -7.43
N MET A 63 22.00 -5.26 -7.07
CA MET A 63 22.36 -6.55 -6.49
C MET A 63 22.23 -7.68 -7.52
N GLN A 64 22.54 -8.93 -7.13
CA GLN A 64 22.45 -10.09 -8.03
C GLN A 64 21.08 -10.80 -7.98
N SER A 65 20.21 -10.43 -7.04
CA SER A 65 18.85 -10.94 -6.91
C SER A 65 18.05 -10.08 -5.93
N GLU A 66 16.74 -10.23 -5.93
CA GLU A 66 15.87 -9.54 -4.98
C GLU A 66 16.17 -9.94 -3.53
N ALA A 67 16.53 -11.19 -3.27
CA ALA A 67 16.96 -11.63 -1.94
C ALA A 67 18.25 -10.90 -1.52
N GLY A 68 19.19 -10.70 -2.46
CA GLY A 68 20.38 -9.90 -2.24
C GLY A 68 20.05 -8.44 -1.97
N ALA A 69 19.13 -7.86 -2.75
CA ALA A 69 18.66 -6.49 -2.53
C ALA A 69 18.03 -6.33 -1.14
N ALA A 70 17.15 -7.23 -0.72
CA ALA A 70 16.55 -7.21 0.61
C ALA A 70 17.60 -7.37 1.74
N GLY A 71 18.63 -8.19 1.53
CA GLY A 71 19.77 -8.31 2.45
C GLY A 71 20.57 -7.00 2.57
N ALA A 72 20.81 -6.34 1.44
CA ALA A 72 21.48 -5.03 1.39
C ALA A 72 20.63 -3.94 2.05
N VAL A 73 19.30 -3.91 1.81
CA VAL A 73 18.37 -3.02 2.51
C VAL A 73 18.46 -3.22 4.02
N HIS A 74 18.36 -4.48 4.49
CA HIS A 74 18.42 -4.77 5.92
C HIS A 74 19.76 -4.32 6.53
N GLY A 75 20.88 -4.63 5.90
CA GLY A 75 22.21 -4.21 6.38
C GLY A 75 22.38 -2.69 6.41
N SER A 76 21.94 -2.01 5.37
CA SER A 76 21.98 -0.53 5.27
C SER A 76 21.15 0.14 6.35
N LEU A 77 19.92 -0.34 6.57
CA LEU A 77 19.04 0.12 7.65
C LEU A 77 19.65 -0.12 9.03
N GLN A 78 20.29 -1.27 9.26
CA GLN A 78 21.01 -1.57 10.50
C GLN A 78 22.17 -0.60 10.76
N ALA A 79 22.80 -0.11 9.69
CA ALA A 79 23.85 0.92 9.77
C ALA A 79 23.28 2.36 9.95
N GLY A 80 21.98 2.54 9.93
CA GLY A 80 21.31 3.83 10.17
C GLY A 80 21.11 4.68 8.91
N ALA A 81 21.23 4.11 7.71
CA ALA A 81 20.90 4.79 6.47
C ALA A 81 19.45 4.56 6.07
N LEU A 82 18.74 5.63 5.71
CA LEU A 82 17.38 5.55 5.19
C LEU A 82 17.39 4.87 3.82
N THR A 83 16.78 3.69 3.75
CA THR A 83 16.93 2.80 2.60
C THR A 83 15.59 2.33 2.07
N THR A 84 15.45 2.32 0.75
CA THR A 84 14.27 1.81 0.02
C THR A 84 14.66 0.77 -1.02
N THR A 85 13.66 0.07 -1.55
CA THR A 85 13.78 -0.85 -2.69
C THR A 85 12.49 -0.87 -3.51
N PHE A 86 12.61 -1.32 -4.77
CA PHE A 86 11.54 -1.39 -5.74
C PHE A 86 11.44 -2.82 -6.26
N THR A 87 10.25 -3.42 -6.23
CA THR A 87 10.12 -4.83 -6.60
C THR A 87 8.70 -5.20 -7.04
N ALA A 88 8.51 -6.45 -7.43
CA ALA A 88 7.22 -7.04 -7.82
C ALA A 88 7.28 -8.57 -7.75
N SER A 89 6.12 -9.25 -7.72
CA SER A 89 5.96 -10.68 -8.02
C SER A 89 6.89 -11.60 -7.22
N GLN A 90 7.56 -12.56 -7.91
CA GLN A 90 8.52 -13.46 -7.28
C GLN A 90 9.67 -12.72 -6.59
N GLY A 91 10.05 -11.55 -7.10
CA GLY A 91 11.05 -10.70 -6.45
C GLY A 91 10.66 -10.32 -5.04
N LEU A 92 9.41 -9.86 -4.85
CA LEU A 92 8.88 -9.56 -3.52
C LEU A 92 8.85 -10.81 -2.63
N LEU A 93 8.49 -11.98 -3.18
CA LEU A 93 8.49 -13.23 -2.42
C LEU A 93 9.90 -13.63 -1.96
N LEU A 94 10.93 -13.40 -2.76
CA LEU A 94 12.31 -13.64 -2.37
C LEU A 94 12.80 -12.72 -1.24
N MET A 95 12.12 -11.58 -1.03
CA MET A 95 12.42 -10.65 0.05
C MET A 95 11.77 -11.03 1.40
N ILE A 96 10.76 -11.91 1.41
CA ILE A 96 9.95 -12.24 2.60
C ILE A 96 10.77 -12.57 3.84
N PRO A 97 11.84 -13.40 3.81
CA PRO A 97 12.64 -13.67 5.01
C PRO A 97 13.24 -12.41 5.64
N ASN A 98 13.74 -11.48 4.81
CA ASN A 98 14.26 -10.20 5.28
C ASN A 98 13.15 -9.25 5.73
N MET A 99 11.97 -9.28 5.10
CA MET A 99 10.81 -8.51 5.55
C MET A 99 10.41 -8.88 6.98
N TYR A 100 10.34 -10.17 7.31
CA TYR A 100 10.10 -10.60 8.70
C TYR A 100 11.16 -10.07 9.67
N LYS A 101 12.44 -10.03 9.26
CA LYS A 101 13.52 -9.49 10.08
C LYS A 101 13.38 -7.99 10.29
N ILE A 102 13.20 -7.23 9.22
CA ILE A 102 13.05 -5.77 9.27
C ILE A 102 11.85 -5.38 10.14
N ALA A 103 10.71 -6.05 9.94
CA ALA A 103 9.50 -5.80 10.72
C ALA A 103 9.66 -6.20 12.20
N GLY A 104 10.25 -7.38 12.47
CA GLY A 104 10.48 -7.85 13.83
C GLY A 104 11.45 -6.99 14.62
N GLU A 105 12.37 -6.31 13.95
CA GLU A 105 13.32 -5.38 14.54
C GLU A 105 12.80 -3.94 14.61
N LEU A 106 11.57 -3.69 14.11
CA LEU A 106 10.92 -2.38 14.07
C LEU A 106 11.81 -1.32 13.40
N ILE A 107 12.24 -1.61 12.19
CA ILE A 107 13.12 -0.73 11.40
C ILE A 107 12.32 -0.01 10.33
N PRO A 108 12.28 1.32 10.32
CA PRO A 108 11.51 2.09 9.34
C PRO A 108 12.09 1.95 7.94
N CYS A 109 11.27 1.55 6.98
CA CYS A 109 11.57 1.61 5.55
C CYS A 109 10.30 1.50 4.71
N VAL A 110 10.41 1.78 3.43
CA VAL A 110 9.33 1.58 2.45
C VAL A 110 9.85 0.71 1.32
N PHE A 111 9.06 -0.31 0.96
CA PHE A 111 9.21 -1.09 -0.26
C PHE A 111 8.10 -0.66 -1.22
N ASP A 112 8.47 -0.05 -2.35
CA ASP A 112 7.51 0.32 -3.38
C ASP A 112 7.30 -0.84 -4.34
N VAL A 113 6.04 -1.21 -4.56
CA VAL A 113 5.68 -2.43 -5.31
C VAL A 113 4.66 -2.12 -6.40
N SER A 114 5.06 -2.34 -7.65
CA SER A 114 4.11 -2.41 -8.77
C SER A 114 3.54 -3.83 -8.81
N ALA A 115 2.41 -4.05 -8.13
CA ALA A 115 1.87 -5.37 -7.84
C ALA A 115 1.61 -6.21 -9.11
N ARG A 116 2.08 -7.46 -9.10
CA ARG A 116 2.06 -8.37 -10.25
C ARG A 116 1.69 -9.79 -9.83
N THR A 117 1.06 -10.54 -10.77
CA THR A 117 0.78 -11.96 -10.61
C THR A 117 1.99 -12.77 -10.15
N LEU A 118 1.74 -13.88 -9.50
CA LEU A 118 2.75 -14.90 -9.21
C LEU A 118 2.74 -15.98 -10.31
N ALA A 119 3.94 -16.42 -10.73
CA ALA A 119 4.05 -17.61 -11.57
C ALA A 119 3.57 -18.82 -10.78
N SER A 120 2.52 -19.48 -11.27
CA SER A 120 1.91 -20.65 -10.66
C SER A 120 1.71 -21.75 -11.71
N HIS A 121 0.50 -21.90 -12.27
CA HIS A 121 0.25 -22.79 -13.39
C HIS A 121 0.91 -22.29 -14.70
N SER A 122 1.17 -21.01 -14.80
CA SER A 122 1.81 -20.34 -15.92
C SER A 122 2.46 -19.03 -15.45
N LEU A 123 3.38 -18.51 -16.24
CA LEU A 123 3.92 -17.15 -16.06
C LEU A 123 2.95 -16.14 -16.68
N CYS A 124 2.56 -15.16 -15.91
CA CYS A 124 1.92 -13.93 -16.37
C CYS A 124 2.68 -12.75 -15.78
N ILE A 125 3.00 -11.74 -16.60
CA ILE A 125 3.74 -10.55 -16.12
C ILE A 125 2.81 -9.39 -15.75
N PHE A 126 1.50 -9.52 -16.00
CA PHE A 126 0.54 -8.46 -15.77
C PHE A 126 0.09 -8.36 -14.31
N GLY A 127 -0.53 -7.22 -13.96
CA GLY A 127 -0.82 -6.86 -12.58
C GLY A 127 -1.98 -7.63 -11.95
N ASP A 128 -1.81 -8.00 -10.71
CA ASP A 128 -2.82 -8.27 -9.70
C ASP A 128 -2.17 -8.21 -8.30
N HIS A 129 -2.88 -8.59 -7.24
CA HIS A 129 -2.38 -8.43 -5.87
C HIS A 129 -1.85 -9.73 -5.24
N GLN A 130 -1.56 -10.78 -6.03
CA GLN A 130 -1.13 -12.07 -5.48
C GLN A 130 0.20 -11.95 -4.70
N ASP A 131 1.14 -11.16 -5.20
CA ASP A 131 2.45 -10.95 -4.59
C ASP A 131 2.36 -10.20 -3.24
N VAL A 132 1.67 -9.06 -3.21
CA VAL A 132 1.50 -8.27 -1.98
C VAL A 132 0.66 -9.01 -0.94
N MET A 133 -0.36 -9.78 -1.36
CA MET A 133 -1.15 -10.60 -0.45
C MET A 133 -0.34 -11.74 0.16
N ALA A 134 0.65 -12.29 -0.54
CA ALA A 134 1.58 -13.26 0.03
C ALA A 134 2.44 -12.67 1.16
N CYS A 135 2.67 -11.35 1.15
CA CYS A 135 3.47 -10.63 2.14
C CYS A 135 2.68 -10.11 3.34
N ARG A 136 1.35 -10.21 3.35
CA ARG A 136 0.47 -9.61 4.38
C ARG A 136 0.74 -10.06 5.83
N GLN A 137 1.49 -11.15 6.01
CA GLN A 137 1.84 -11.71 7.32
C GLN A 137 3.24 -11.30 7.80
N THR A 138 4.02 -10.60 6.99
CA THR A 138 5.42 -10.29 7.30
C THR A 138 5.60 -9.28 8.43
N GLY A 139 4.54 -8.51 8.72
CA GLY A 139 4.58 -7.40 9.65
C GLY A 139 4.86 -6.04 8.99
N PHE A 140 4.96 -5.98 7.67
CA PHE A 140 4.91 -4.70 6.96
C PHE A 140 3.48 -4.15 6.98
N ALA A 141 3.34 -2.87 7.26
CA ALA A 141 2.10 -2.15 6.96
C ALA A 141 1.91 -2.10 5.44
N MET A 142 0.67 -2.08 4.98
CA MET A 142 0.36 -2.17 3.55
C MET A 142 -0.55 -1.02 3.14
N LEU A 143 -0.02 -0.11 2.33
CA LEU A 143 -0.73 1.05 1.79
C LEU A 143 -0.95 0.83 0.29
N CYS A 144 -2.19 1.01 -0.19
CA CYS A 144 -2.63 0.74 -1.56
C CYS A 144 -3.14 2.01 -2.24
N GLU A 145 -2.65 2.27 -3.44
CA GLU A 145 -3.05 3.41 -4.25
C GLU A 145 -3.86 2.98 -5.49
N GLY A 146 -4.89 3.74 -5.82
CA GLY A 146 -5.78 3.49 -6.95
C GLY A 146 -5.43 4.26 -8.22
N SER A 147 -4.66 5.35 -8.13
CA SER A 147 -4.32 6.21 -9.26
C SER A 147 -2.90 6.76 -9.18
N VAL A 148 -2.38 7.27 -10.31
CA VAL A 148 -1.04 7.89 -10.35
C VAL A 148 -0.92 9.08 -9.40
N GLN A 149 -2.01 9.85 -9.22
CA GLN A 149 -2.01 10.95 -8.24
C GLN A 149 -1.95 10.44 -6.81
N GLU A 150 -2.71 9.38 -6.50
CA GLU A 150 -2.64 8.74 -5.17
C GLU A 150 -1.26 8.18 -4.88
N VAL A 151 -0.58 7.59 -5.88
CA VAL A 151 0.81 7.14 -5.73
C VAL A 151 1.73 8.29 -5.33
N MET A 152 1.66 9.45 -6.02
CA MET A 152 2.45 10.62 -5.65
C MET A 152 2.19 11.07 -4.20
N ASP A 153 0.92 11.12 -3.80
CA ASP A 153 0.52 11.65 -2.50
C ASP A 153 0.78 10.66 -1.35
N MET A 154 0.45 9.37 -1.54
CA MET A 154 0.49 8.37 -0.47
C MET A 154 1.87 7.75 -0.27
N THR A 155 2.74 7.74 -1.27
CA THR A 155 4.15 7.36 -1.06
C THR A 155 4.80 8.26 0.02
N ALA A 156 4.47 9.57 0.03
CA ALA A 156 4.94 10.45 1.10
C ALA A 156 4.37 10.06 2.47
N VAL A 157 3.09 9.67 2.54
CA VAL A 157 2.46 9.18 3.76
C VAL A 157 3.17 7.92 4.28
N ALA A 158 3.49 6.96 3.40
CA ALA A 158 4.21 5.74 3.77
C ALA A 158 5.57 6.05 4.41
N HIS A 159 6.35 6.95 3.79
CA HIS A 159 7.66 7.35 4.32
C HIS A 159 7.56 8.12 5.64
N LEU A 160 6.62 9.03 5.80
CA LEU A 160 6.42 9.77 7.05
C LEU A 160 5.92 8.84 8.16
N ALA A 161 4.97 7.96 7.86
CA ALA A 161 4.39 7.04 8.83
C ALA A 161 5.39 5.98 9.32
N THR A 162 6.22 5.42 8.43
CA THR A 162 7.24 4.45 8.84
C THR A 162 8.25 5.07 9.81
N LEU A 163 8.67 6.33 9.59
CA LEU A 163 9.58 7.04 10.49
C LEU A 163 8.97 7.28 11.88
N GLU A 164 7.68 7.62 11.95
CA GLU A 164 6.99 7.84 13.21
C GLU A 164 6.69 6.55 13.97
N THR A 165 6.20 5.54 13.28
CA THR A 165 5.76 4.27 13.89
C THR A 165 6.86 3.25 14.09
N CYS A 166 7.98 3.36 13.39
CA CYS A 166 9.01 2.32 13.26
C CYS A 166 8.52 1.01 12.58
N VAL A 167 7.31 0.99 12.05
CA VAL A 167 6.77 -0.14 11.28
C VAL A 167 7.13 0.05 9.82
N PRO A 168 7.75 -0.93 9.15
CA PRO A 168 8.04 -0.83 7.72
C PRO A 168 6.77 -0.91 6.86
N PHE A 169 6.80 -0.35 5.66
CA PHE A 169 5.65 -0.30 4.75
C PHE A 169 5.94 -1.02 3.42
N VAL A 170 4.96 -1.75 2.92
CA VAL A 170 4.77 -2.01 1.50
C VAL A 170 3.81 -0.95 0.98
N ASN A 171 4.31 -0.09 0.10
CA ASN A 171 3.55 0.90 -0.63
C ASN A 171 3.29 0.33 -2.02
N PHE A 172 2.03 0.08 -2.41
CA PHE A 172 1.77 -0.68 -3.62
C PHE A 172 0.61 -0.17 -4.45
N PHE A 173 0.76 -0.31 -5.73
CA PHE A 173 -0.22 0.04 -6.75
C PHE A 173 -0.23 -1.01 -7.86
N ASP A 174 -1.27 -0.99 -8.69
CA ASP A 174 -1.46 -1.99 -9.73
C ASP A 174 -0.40 -1.92 -10.82
N GLY A 175 0.32 -3.02 -11.03
CA GLY A 175 1.24 -3.19 -12.14
C GLY A 175 0.51 -3.05 -13.49
N PHE A 176 1.14 -2.37 -14.44
CA PHE A 176 0.66 -1.99 -15.76
C PHE A 176 -0.50 -0.98 -15.77
N ARG A 177 -1.51 -1.11 -14.92
CA ARG A 177 -2.65 -0.19 -14.88
C ARG A 177 -2.27 1.16 -14.27
N THR A 178 -1.70 1.19 -13.10
CA THR A 178 -1.22 2.43 -12.48
C THR A 178 0.26 2.67 -12.82
N SER A 179 1.06 1.61 -12.82
CA SER A 179 2.52 1.72 -12.95
C SER A 179 3.01 2.22 -14.32
N HIS A 180 2.22 2.05 -15.40
CA HIS A 180 2.61 2.40 -16.78
C HIS A 180 1.54 3.24 -17.51
N GLU A 181 0.50 3.69 -16.82
CA GLU A 181 -0.49 4.59 -17.41
C GLU A 181 -0.10 6.04 -17.13
N TYR A 182 0.13 6.83 -18.20
CA TYR A 182 0.53 8.23 -18.10
C TYR A 182 -0.65 9.12 -17.76
N HIS A 183 -0.56 9.86 -16.67
CA HIS A 183 -1.54 10.82 -16.21
C HIS A 183 -0.90 12.19 -15.99
N LYS A 184 -1.67 13.26 -16.23
CA LYS A 184 -1.29 14.59 -15.77
C LYS A 184 -1.68 14.73 -14.31
N ILE A 185 -0.68 14.82 -13.44
CA ILE A 185 -0.86 14.92 -12.00
C ILE A 185 -0.23 16.19 -11.42
N GLU A 186 -0.67 16.59 -10.25
CA GLU A 186 -0.03 17.65 -9.48
C GLU A 186 1.24 17.11 -8.82
N LEU A 187 2.34 17.79 -9.06
CA LEU A 187 3.65 17.42 -8.52
C LEU A 187 3.77 17.86 -7.06
N MET A 188 4.13 16.94 -6.21
CA MET A 188 4.59 17.20 -4.85
C MET A 188 6.13 17.28 -4.84
N ASP A 189 6.70 18.37 -4.37
CA ASP A 189 8.14 18.56 -4.33
C ASP A 189 8.69 18.59 -2.89
N GLN A 190 10.01 18.74 -2.76
CA GLN A 190 10.68 18.77 -1.44
C GLN A 190 10.18 19.88 -0.52
N GLU A 191 9.73 21.02 -1.08
CA GLU A 191 9.24 22.15 -0.28
C GLU A 191 7.91 21.82 0.38
N ASP A 192 7.09 20.95 -0.24
CA ASP A 192 5.82 20.48 0.30
C ASP A 192 6.03 19.46 1.43
N ILE A 193 6.99 18.56 1.25
CA ILE A 193 7.23 17.42 2.14
C ILE A 193 8.08 17.79 3.35
N ARG A 194 9.11 18.62 3.16
CA ARG A 194 10.07 18.97 4.23
C ARG A 194 9.43 19.46 5.53
N PRO A 195 8.38 20.28 5.52
CA PRO A 195 7.72 20.73 6.77
C PRO A 195 7.05 19.59 7.56
N LEU A 196 6.76 18.46 6.92
CA LEU A 196 6.13 17.29 7.54
C LEU A 196 7.15 16.33 8.16
N VAL A 197 8.43 16.45 7.79
CA VAL A 197 9.50 15.59 8.29
C VAL A 197 9.88 15.99 9.71
N ASN A 198 9.76 15.05 10.65
CA ASN A 198 10.23 15.23 12.01
C ASN A 198 11.63 14.62 12.18
N GLU A 199 12.64 15.47 12.30
CA GLU A 199 14.05 15.07 12.45
C GLU A 199 14.31 14.23 13.72
N GLU A 200 13.49 14.33 14.76
CA GLU A 200 13.61 13.50 15.96
C GLU A 200 13.32 12.01 15.68
N TYR A 201 12.44 11.71 14.71
CA TYR A 201 12.19 10.32 14.31
C TYR A 201 13.40 9.72 13.56
N ILE A 202 14.06 10.51 12.73
CA ILE A 202 15.29 10.13 12.03
C ILE A 202 16.42 9.97 13.05
N LYS A 203 16.56 10.89 13.98
CA LYS A 203 17.53 10.79 15.07
C LYS A 203 17.30 9.51 15.88
N ARG A 204 16.05 9.23 16.29
CA ARG A 204 15.68 7.99 16.99
C ARG A 204 16.06 6.74 16.20
N PHE A 205 15.83 6.72 14.89
CA PHE A 205 16.24 5.63 14.01
C PHE A 205 17.77 5.44 14.02
N ARG A 206 18.52 6.53 13.82
CA ARG A 206 19.99 6.49 13.81
C ARG A 206 20.59 6.17 15.19
N ASP A 207 19.99 6.61 16.27
CA ASP A 207 20.41 6.27 17.64
C ASP A 207 20.28 4.77 17.94
N ARG A 208 19.45 4.06 17.20
CA ARG A 208 19.28 2.60 17.25
C ARG A 208 20.18 1.84 16.28
N ALA A 209 20.93 2.53 15.43
CA ALA A 209 21.84 1.91 14.48
C ALA A 209 22.96 1.12 15.18
N MET A 210 23.39 0.05 14.53
CA MET A 210 24.55 -0.72 14.96
C MET A 210 25.82 0.07 14.65
N SER A 211 26.54 0.51 15.67
CA SER A 211 27.82 1.19 15.50
C SER A 211 28.83 0.73 16.57
N PRO A 212 30.14 0.85 16.30
CA PRO A 212 31.18 0.56 17.29
C PRO A 212 31.06 1.40 18.56
N GLU A 213 30.59 2.66 18.44
CA GLU A 213 30.41 3.58 19.56
C GLU A 213 29.23 3.22 20.45
N ARG A 214 28.25 2.50 19.89
CA ARG A 214 27.04 2.04 20.60
C ARG A 214 26.80 0.57 20.23
N PRO A 215 27.60 -0.36 20.75
CA PRO A 215 27.45 -1.76 20.42
C PRO A 215 26.13 -2.30 20.96
N VAL A 216 25.32 -2.90 20.09
CA VAL A 216 24.05 -3.54 20.43
C VAL A 216 24.02 -4.93 19.81
N THR A 217 23.32 -5.86 20.48
CA THR A 217 23.04 -7.17 19.92
C THR A 217 21.58 -7.18 19.48
N ARG A 218 21.36 -7.59 18.24
CA ARG A 218 20.02 -7.61 17.65
C ARG A 218 19.84 -8.86 16.79
N GLY A 219 18.63 -9.41 16.74
CA GLY A 219 18.32 -10.54 15.90
C GLY A 219 19.00 -11.85 16.30
N THR A 220 19.31 -12.03 17.57
CA THR A 220 19.91 -13.26 18.13
C THR A 220 18.87 -14.36 18.31
N ALA A 221 19.33 -15.56 18.75
CA ALA A 221 18.44 -16.66 19.16
C ALA A 221 17.85 -16.37 20.54
N GLU A 222 16.59 -16.70 20.71
CA GLU A 222 15.85 -16.58 21.97
C GLU A 222 15.26 -17.91 22.38
N ASN A 223 15.09 -18.10 23.68
CA ASN A 223 14.33 -19.22 24.24
C ASN A 223 12.82 -18.98 24.09
N PRO A 224 11.98 -20.04 24.13
CA PRO A 224 10.52 -19.91 23.93
C PRO A 224 9.85 -18.85 24.82
N GLU A 225 10.25 -18.75 26.08
CA GLU A 225 9.68 -17.82 27.05
C GLU A 225 9.92 -16.35 26.69
N THR A 226 11.15 -16.03 26.27
CA THR A 226 11.51 -14.66 25.86
C THR A 226 10.94 -14.32 24.49
N PHE A 227 11.00 -15.26 23.54
CA PHE A 227 10.47 -15.07 22.17
C PHE A 227 8.99 -14.70 22.18
N PHE A 228 8.15 -15.43 22.94
CA PHE A 228 6.72 -15.13 23.02
C PHE A 228 6.48 -13.70 23.53
N THR A 229 7.12 -13.32 24.63
CA THR A 229 6.96 -12.00 25.24
C THR A 229 7.39 -10.88 24.30
N HIS A 230 8.53 -11.04 23.63
CA HIS A 230 9.03 -10.04 22.68
C HIS A 230 8.14 -9.95 21.43
N ARG A 231 7.60 -11.09 20.97
CA ARG A 231 6.69 -11.11 19.81
C ARG A 231 5.38 -10.37 20.11
N GLU A 232 4.83 -10.47 21.33
CA GLU A 232 3.64 -9.73 21.76
C GLU A 232 3.93 -8.23 22.03
N ALA A 233 5.14 -7.89 22.46
CA ALA A 233 5.50 -6.49 22.75
C ALA A 233 5.43 -5.56 21.55
N CYS A 234 5.48 -6.07 20.31
CA CYS A 234 5.37 -5.27 19.10
C CYS A 234 3.95 -4.70 18.87
N ASN A 235 2.92 -5.23 19.54
CA ASN A 235 1.52 -4.85 19.31
C ASN A 235 1.27 -3.35 19.48
N SER A 236 1.95 -2.69 20.43
CA SER A 236 1.78 -1.25 20.66
C SER A 236 2.19 -0.40 19.44
N TYR A 237 3.21 -0.83 18.68
CA TYR A 237 3.64 -0.17 17.46
C TYR A 237 2.59 -0.31 16.35
N TYR A 238 2.10 -1.53 16.12
CA TYR A 238 1.08 -1.79 15.11
C TYR A 238 -0.25 -1.11 15.41
N ASN A 239 -0.65 -1.04 16.68
CA ASN A 239 -1.87 -0.35 17.11
C ASN A 239 -1.84 1.16 16.84
N SER A 240 -0.65 1.77 16.74
CA SER A 240 -0.50 3.20 16.44
C SER A 240 -0.58 3.52 14.95
N VAL A 241 -0.32 2.55 14.06
CA VAL A 241 -0.20 2.79 12.61
C VAL A 241 -1.45 3.41 12.01
N PRO A 242 -2.68 2.94 12.27
CA PRO A 242 -3.88 3.52 11.65
C PRO A 242 -4.04 5.01 11.95
N GLU A 243 -3.89 5.42 13.20
CA GLU A 243 -4.04 6.82 13.59
C GLU A 243 -2.91 7.70 13.01
N VAL A 244 -1.69 7.16 12.90
CA VAL A 244 -0.55 7.88 12.32
C VAL A 244 -0.73 8.03 10.80
N VAL A 245 -1.19 7.00 10.11
CA VAL A 245 -1.46 7.08 8.67
C VAL A 245 -2.60 8.08 8.40
N GLU A 246 -3.70 8.02 9.17
CA GLU A 246 -4.81 8.98 9.03
C GLU A 246 -4.34 10.43 9.27
N LYS A 247 -3.48 10.65 10.28
CA LYS A 247 -2.84 11.96 10.52
C LYS A 247 -2.10 12.46 9.27
N TYR A 248 -1.24 11.63 8.66
CA TYR A 248 -0.46 12.06 7.50
C TYR A 248 -1.29 12.18 6.22
N LEU A 249 -2.32 11.35 6.03
CA LEU A 249 -3.32 11.57 4.98
C LEU A 249 -3.98 12.94 5.13
N GLY A 250 -4.34 13.33 6.36
CA GLY A 250 -4.87 14.66 6.66
C GLY A 250 -3.87 15.81 6.41
N GLU A 251 -2.59 15.63 6.70
CA GLU A 251 -1.56 16.64 6.38
C GLU A 251 -1.36 16.79 4.85
N ILE A 252 -1.32 15.69 4.12
CA ILE A 252 -1.28 15.71 2.65
C ILE A 252 -2.54 16.36 2.07
N SER A 253 -3.72 16.07 2.63
CA SER A 253 -4.97 16.72 2.22
C SER A 253 -4.93 18.24 2.37
N LYS A 254 -4.32 18.76 3.42
CA LYS A 254 -4.13 20.22 3.62
C LYS A 254 -3.24 20.87 2.55
N ILE A 255 -2.22 20.16 2.09
CA ILE A 255 -1.29 20.64 1.06
C ILE A 255 -1.92 20.57 -0.31
N THR A 256 -2.57 19.47 -0.63
CA THR A 256 -3.04 19.15 -1.99
C THR A 256 -4.49 19.58 -2.25
N GLY A 257 -5.31 19.66 -1.21
CA GLY A 257 -6.77 19.84 -1.30
C GLY A 257 -7.52 18.58 -1.69
N ARG A 258 -6.85 17.42 -1.77
CA ARG A 258 -7.47 16.11 -1.99
C ARG A 258 -7.68 15.41 -0.66
N GLU A 259 -8.85 14.85 -0.44
CA GLU A 259 -9.21 14.18 0.81
C GLU A 259 -8.99 12.67 0.69
N TYR A 260 -8.24 12.12 1.65
CA TYR A 260 -7.90 10.70 1.75
C TYR A 260 -8.13 10.19 3.16
N HIS A 261 -8.61 8.95 3.26
CA HIS A 261 -8.81 8.22 4.52
C HIS A 261 -8.28 6.78 4.39
N LEU A 262 -8.12 6.08 5.53
CA LEU A 262 -7.76 4.65 5.50
C LEU A 262 -8.74 3.81 4.70
N PHE A 263 -10.02 4.19 4.76
CA PHE A 263 -11.16 3.62 4.04
C PHE A 263 -11.98 4.78 3.48
N SER A 264 -11.77 5.12 2.21
CA SER A 264 -12.44 6.25 1.57
C SER A 264 -13.79 5.82 0.99
N TYR A 265 -14.86 6.39 1.54
CA TYR A 265 -16.21 6.14 1.02
C TYR A 265 -16.53 7.04 -0.19
N TYR A 266 -17.22 6.47 -1.17
CA TYR A 266 -17.75 7.20 -2.32
C TYR A 266 -19.14 6.67 -2.69
N GLY A 267 -20.12 7.54 -2.93
CA GLY A 267 -21.46 7.19 -3.41
C GLY A 267 -22.59 7.87 -2.65
N ALA A 268 -23.78 7.28 -2.67
CA ALA A 268 -24.96 7.83 -1.99
C ALA A 268 -24.81 7.75 -0.46
N GLU A 269 -25.13 8.83 0.26
CA GLU A 269 -25.08 8.87 1.73
C GLU A 269 -26.00 7.84 2.40
N ASP A 270 -27.10 7.49 1.72
CA ASP A 270 -28.10 6.51 2.14
C ASP A 270 -28.02 5.20 1.31
N ALA A 271 -26.84 4.83 0.87
CA ALA A 271 -26.60 3.60 0.10
C ALA A 271 -27.16 2.37 0.82
N ASP A 272 -27.89 1.51 0.12
CA ASP A 272 -28.38 0.22 0.62
C ASP A 272 -27.47 -0.95 0.23
N ARG A 273 -26.64 -0.75 -0.79
CA ARG A 273 -25.66 -1.72 -1.31
C ARG A 273 -24.33 -1.02 -1.58
N MET A 274 -23.24 -1.71 -1.32
CA MET A 274 -21.93 -1.18 -1.60
C MET A 274 -20.93 -2.26 -2.01
N ILE A 275 -19.83 -1.82 -2.60
CA ILE A 275 -18.65 -2.66 -2.86
C ILE A 275 -17.46 -2.18 -2.03
N ILE A 276 -16.55 -3.09 -1.70
CA ILE A 276 -15.27 -2.79 -1.06
C ILE A 276 -14.18 -3.37 -1.93
N LEU A 277 -13.18 -2.56 -2.31
CA LEU A 277 -12.09 -2.96 -3.21
C LEU A 277 -10.82 -2.14 -2.96
N MET A 278 -9.73 -2.51 -3.62
CA MET A 278 -8.43 -1.83 -3.60
C MET A 278 -7.91 -1.60 -5.03
N GLY A 279 -7.04 -0.60 -5.20
CA GLY A 279 -6.27 -0.37 -6.41
C GLY A 279 -7.05 0.30 -7.55
N SER A 280 -6.56 0.16 -8.77
CA SER A 280 -6.98 0.95 -9.94
C SER A 280 -8.43 0.75 -10.39
N ALA A 281 -9.10 -0.32 -9.96
CA ALA A 281 -10.50 -0.53 -10.31
C ALA A 281 -11.47 0.47 -9.66
N THR A 282 -11.00 1.27 -8.70
CA THR A 282 -11.79 2.31 -8.03
C THR A 282 -12.32 3.36 -9.00
N ASP A 283 -11.57 3.74 -10.04
CA ASP A 283 -12.02 4.72 -11.03
C ASP A 283 -13.19 4.18 -11.87
N ALA A 284 -13.09 2.94 -12.37
CA ALA A 284 -14.20 2.30 -13.08
C ALA A 284 -15.42 2.09 -12.16
N ALA A 285 -15.17 1.85 -10.87
CA ALA A 285 -16.25 1.73 -9.88
C ALA A 285 -16.94 3.07 -9.61
N ARG A 286 -16.21 4.20 -9.56
CA ARG A 286 -16.80 5.55 -9.44
C ARG A 286 -17.76 5.83 -10.59
N GLU A 287 -17.31 5.59 -11.83
CA GLU A 287 -18.16 5.79 -13.03
C GLU A 287 -19.43 4.93 -12.98
N ALA A 288 -19.31 3.66 -12.58
CA ALA A 288 -20.46 2.77 -12.44
C ALA A 288 -21.44 3.25 -11.35
N ILE A 289 -20.93 3.72 -10.22
CA ILE A 289 -21.74 4.24 -9.08
C ILE A 289 -22.46 5.52 -9.49
N ASP A 290 -21.79 6.44 -10.18
CA ASP A 290 -22.40 7.68 -10.68
C ASP A 290 -23.55 7.38 -11.64
N TYR A 291 -23.33 6.43 -12.57
CA TYR A 291 -24.38 6.00 -13.49
C TYR A 291 -25.57 5.38 -12.74
N LEU A 292 -25.32 4.47 -11.80
CA LEU A 292 -26.38 3.80 -11.04
C LEU A 292 -27.18 4.78 -10.17
N ASN A 293 -26.50 5.68 -9.47
CA ASN A 293 -27.13 6.68 -8.61
C ASN A 293 -27.93 7.71 -9.44
N ALA A 294 -27.42 8.13 -10.61
CA ALA A 294 -28.17 8.98 -11.55
C ALA A 294 -29.44 8.30 -12.08
N ASN A 295 -29.49 6.96 -12.10
CA ASN A 295 -30.65 6.15 -12.46
C ASN A 295 -31.50 5.70 -11.25
N GLY A 296 -31.41 6.40 -10.13
CA GLY A 296 -32.26 6.22 -8.97
C GLY A 296 -31.93 5.06 -8.05
N GLN A 297 -30.73 4.44 -8.20
CA GLN A 297 -30.22 3.48 -7.23
C GLN A 297 -29.50 4.20 -6.08
N LYS A 298 -29.23 3.48 -4.99
CA LYS A 298 -28.53 4.01 -3.82
C LYS A 298 -27.35 3.10 -3.51
N VAL A 299 -26.26 3.35 -4.19
CA VAL A 299 -25.08 2.51 -4.13
C VAL A 299 -23.83 3.32 -3.80
N GLY A 300 -22.81 2.63 -3.24
CA GLY A 300 -21.54 3.25 -2.92
C GLY A 300 -20.40 2.25 -2.94
N MET A 301 -19.21 2.75 -2.67
CA MET A 301 -18.02 1.91 -2.48
C MET A 301 -17.14 2.41 -1.34
N ILE A 302 -16.28 1.54 -0.85
CA ILE A 302 -15.10 1.88 -0.08
C ILE A 302 -13.87 1.48 -0.88
N SER A 303 -12.97 2.45 -1.09
CA SER A 303 -11.59 2.22 -1.47
C SER A 303 -10.75 1.98 -0.22
N VAL A 304 -10.06 0.84 -0.15
CA VAL A 304 -9.18 0.52 0.99
C VAL A 304 -7.77 1.00 0.66
N HIS A 305 -7.26 1.95 1.44
CA HIS A 305 -5.88 2.43 1.33
C HIS A 305 -4.97 1.73 2.33
N LEU A 306 -5.28 1.74 3.64
CA LEU A 306 -4.50 0.98 4.62
C LEU A 306 -5.09 -0.43 4.79
N TYR A 307 -4.46 -1.42 4.17
CA TYR A 307 -4.87 -2.82 4.28
C TYR A 307 -4.28 -3.52 5.52
N ARG A 308 -3.05 -3.19 5.91
CA ARG A 308 -2.40 -3.68 7.13
C ARG A 308 -1.71 -2.53 7.89
N PRO A 309 -1.88 -2.44 9.21
CA PRO A 309 -2.84 -3.18 10.05
C PRO A 309 -4.30 -2.91 9.63
N PHE A 310 -5.15 -3.95 9.65
CA PHE A 310 -6.55 -3.81 9.28
C PHE A 310 -7.36 -3.18 10.43
N SER A 311 -7.77 -1.93 10.25
CA SER A 311 -8.48 -1.20 11.30
C SER A 311 -9.98 -1.37 11.23
N VAL A 312 -10.52 -2.31 12.01
CA VAL A 312 -11.98 -2.54 12.13
C VAL A 312 -12.73 -1.27 12.51
N LYS A 313 -12.18 -0.49 13.46
CA LYS A 313 -12.77 0.79 13.91
C LYS A 313 -13.02 1.74 12.73
N HIS A 314 -12.01 1.96 11.89
CA HIS A 314 -12.10 2.90 10.78
C HIS A 314 -12.98 2.36 9.63
N LEU A 315 -12.89 1.06 9.33
CA LEU A 315 -13.78 0.45 8.35
C LEU A 315 -15.26 0.63 8.74
N LEU A 316 -15.61 0.24 9.97
CA LEU A 316 -17.02 0.34 10.43
C LEU A 316 -17.51 1.79 10.47
N ALA A 317 -16.64 2.74 10.78
CA ALA A 317 -16.98 4.17 10.77
C ALA A 317 -17.25 4.71 9.35
N SER A 318 -16.62 4.13 8.32
CA SER A 318 -16.76 4.54 6.93
C SER A 318 -17.97 3.93 6.22
N VAL A 319 -18.62 2.92 6.81
CA VAL A 319 -19.80 2.25 6.21
C VAL A 319 -21.09 2.98 6.57
N PRO A 320 -21.88 3.46 5.59
CA PRO A 320 -23.20 4.05 5.86
C PRO A 320 -24.12 3.07 6.60
N LYS A 321 -24.83 3.55 7.63
CA LYS A 321 -25.72 2.72 8.46
C LYS A 321 -26.90 2.10 7.68
N SER A 322 -27.22 2.63 6.52
CA SER A 322 -28.26 2.15 5.61
C SER A 322 -27.86 0.90 4.83
N VAL A 323 -26.56 0.58 4.76
CA VAL A 323 -26.02 -0.53 3.96
C VAL A 323 -26.51 -1.87 4.51
N LYS A 324 -27.14 -2.64 3.64
CA LYS A 324 -27.68 -3.98 3.94
C LYS A 324 -26.90 -5.11 3.26
N ARG A 325 -26.16 -4.79 2.17
CA ARG A 325 -25.45 -5.77 1.35
C ARG A 325 -24.13 -5.21 0.89
N ILE A 326 -23.06 -6.02 1.02
CA ILE A 326 -21.72 -5.66 0.61
C ILE A 326 -21.16 -6.75 -0.29
N ALA A 327 -20.58 -6.38 -1.43
CA ALA A 327 -19.69 -7.25 -2.19
C ALA A 327 -18.25 -6.80 -1.96
N VAL A 328 -17.41 -7.72 -1.50
CA VAL A 328 -15.97 -7.48 -1.36
C VAL A 328 -15.28 -8.06 -2.57
N LEU A 329 -14.51 -7.21 -3.25
CA LEU A 329 -13.82 -7.57 -4.50
C LEU A 329 -12.32 -7.66 -4.26
N ASP A 330 -11.79 -8.85 -4.40
CA ASP A 330 -10.36 -9.13 -4.30
C ASP A 330 -9.72 -9.25 -5.68
N ARG A 331 -8.56 -8.62 -5.88
CA ARG A 331 -7.74 -8.76 -7.09
C ARG A 331 -6.65 -9.83 -6.89
N THR A 332 -7.01 -10.91 -6.24
CA THR A 332 -6.11 -12.03 -5.94
C THR A 332 -6.88 -13.35 -5.94
N LYS A 333 -6.15 -14.45 -6.01
CA LYS A 333 -6.70 -15.80 -5.81
C LYS A 333 -5.83 -16.54 -4.80
N GLU A 334 -6.43 -16.93 -3.68
CA GLU A 334 -5.79 -17.79 -2.67
C GLU A 334 -6.36 -19.22 -2.79
N PRO A 335 -5.63 -20.16 -3.45
CA PRO A 335 -6.11 -21.53 -3.61
C PRO A 335 -6.25 -22.23 -2.25
N GLY A 336 -7.41 -22.87 -2.02
CA GLY A 336 -7.67 -23.63 -0.79
C GLY A 336 -8.25 -22.83 0.37
N ALA A 337 -8.31 -21.48 0.28
CA ALA A 337 -9.00 -20.67 1.27
C ALA A 337 -10.52 -20.63 1.03
N ASP A 338 -11.29 -20.40 2.09
CA ASP A 338 -12.75 -20.18 2.02
C ASP A 338 -13.14 -18.81 1.46
N GLY A 339 -12.18 -18.06 0.98
CA GLY A 339 -12.33 -16.75 0.38
C GLY A 339 -11.00 -16.04 0.27
N GLU A 340 -10.99 -14.97 -0.46
CA GLU A 340 -9.81 -14.14 -0.65
C GLU A 340 -9.57 -13.22 0.56
N PRO A 341 -8.35 -12.70 0.74
CA PRO A 341 -7.93 -12.05 1.99
C PRO A 341 -8.79 -10.86 2.42
N LEU A 342 -9.11 -9.92 1.52
CA LEU A 342 -9.91 -8.75 1.88
C LEU A 342 -11.34 -9.16 2.28
N TYR A 343 -11.94 -10.09 1.54
CA TYR A 343 -13.26 -10.62 1.86
C TYR A 343 -13.30 -11.23 3.26
N LEU A 344 -12.31 -12.03 3.62
CA LEU A 344 -12.24 -12.67 4.95
C LEU A 344 -12.05 -11.63 6.05
N ASP A 345 -11.21 -10.63 5.86
CA ASP A 345 -10.98 -9.55 6.83
C ASP A 345 -12.26 -8.71 7.05
N VAL A 346 -12.95 -8.36 5.96
CA VAL A 346 -14.24 -7.63 6.05
C VAL A 346 -15.30 -8.47 6.76
N LYS A 347 -15.43 -9.77 6.44
CA LYS A 347 -16.36 -10.67 7.18
C LYS A 347 -16.04 -10.70 8.66
N ALA A 348 -14.77 -10.84 9.03
CA ALA A 348 -14.34 -10.85 10.42
C ALA A 348 -14.67 -9.52 11.12
N ALA A 349 -14.49 -8.38 10.48
CA ALA A 349 -14.81 -7.07 11.03
C ALA A 349 -16.30 -6.89 11.36
N PHE A 350 -17.17 -7.53 10.60
CA PHE A 350 -18.62 -7.47 10.83
C PHE A 350 -19.17 -8.61 11.68
N TYR A 351 -18.38 -9.60 12.07
CA TYR A 351 -18.86 -10.80 12.77
C TYR A 351 -19.63 -10.48 14.04
N ASP A 352 -19.11 -9.58 14.87
CA ASP A 352 -19.69 -9.20 16.16
C ASP A 352 -20.70 -8.04 16.09
N GLN A 353 -21.04 -7.57 14.87
CA GLN A 353 -22.01 -6.49 14.72
C GLN A 353 -23.44 -7.02 14.77
N GLU A 354 -24.32 -6.41 15.59
CA GLU A 354 -25.74 -6.81 15.71
C GLU A 354 -26.51 -6.70 14.39
N ASN A 355 -26.31 -5.59 13.65
CA ASN A 355 -26.97 -5.30 12.37
C ASN A 355 -26.01 -5.45 11.20
N ARG A 356 -25.39 -6.63 11.08
CA ARG A 356 -24.44 -6.89 10.02
C ARG A 356 -25.10 -7.01 8.65
N PRO A 357 -24.51 -6.39 7.60
CA PRO A 357 -24.98 -6.58 6.23
C PRO A 357 -24.72 -8.01 5.76
N LEU A 358 -25.43 -8.43 4.70
CA LEU A 358 -25.06 -9.61 3.95
C LEU A 358 -23.76 -9.33 3.18
N ILE A 359 -22.72 -10.14 3.38
CA ILE A 359 -21.41 -9.94 2.75
C ILE A 359 -21.12 -11.11 1.80
N VAL A 360 -20.85 -10.80 0.53
CA VAL A 360 -20.43 -11.76 -0.49
C VAL A 360 -19.06 -11.38 -1.04
N GLY A 361 -18.26 -12.36 -1.43
CA GLY A 361 -16.93 -12.19 -2.02
C GLY A 361 -16.94 -12.40 -3.53
N GLY A 362 -16.14 -11.62 -4.24
CA GLY A 362 -15.89 -11.79 -5.66
C GLY A 362 -14.44 -11.54 -6.03
N ARG A 363 -14.00 -12.12 -7.13
CA ARG A 363 -12.67 -11.91 -7.71
C ARG A 363 -12.77 -11.13 -9.01
N TYR A 364 -11.82 -10.25 -9.23
CA TYR A 364 -11.75 -9.44 -10.44
C TYR A 364 -10.31 -9.23 -10.91
N GLY A 365 -10.14 -8.89 -12.17
CA GLY A 365 -8.93 -8.27 -12.70
C GLY A 365 -7.63 -9.06 -12.58
N LEU A 366 -7.68 -10.40 -12.37
CA LEU A 366 -6.47 -11.23 -12.30
C LEU A 366 -5.68 -11.13 -13.60
N GLY A 367 -4.35 -10.98 -13.49
CA GLY A 367 -3.47 -10.81 -14.63
C GLY A 367 -3.84 -9.63 -15.53
N SER A 368 -4.28 -8.52 -14.95
CA SER A 368 -4.77 -7.31 -15.63
C SER A 368 -5.97 -7.54 -16.56
N SER A 369 -6.77 -8.58 -16.31
CA SER A 369 -8.07 -8.71 -16.98
C SER A 369 -8.89 -7.44 -16.81
N ASP A 370 -9.50 -6.96 -17.89
CA ASP A 370 -10.20 -5.68 -17.91
C ASP A 370 -11.32 -5.61 -16.86
N VAL A 371 -11.37 -4.48 -16.16
CA VAL A 371 -12.45 -4.12 -15.23
C VAL A 371 -13.14 -2.90 -15.79
N THR A 372 -14.36 -3.09 -16.28
CA THR A 372 -15.17 -2.02 -16.89
C THR A 372 -16.31 -1.60 -15.97
N PRO A 373 -16.86 -0.38 -16.12
CA PRO A 373 -18.07 0.03 -15.40
C PRO A 373 -19.21 -0.98 -15.55
N ALA A 374 -19.38 -1.59 -16.73
CA ALA A 374 -20.42 -2.61 -16.97
C ALA A 374 -20.23 -3.87 -16.09
N LYS A 375 -18.98 -4.30 -15.86
CA LYS A 375 -18.67 -5.41 -14.96
C LYS A 375 -18.98 -5.03 -13.51
N ILE A 376 -18.65 -3.82 -13.07
CA ILE A 376 -19.01 -3.32 -11.73
C ILE A 376 -20.53 -3.24 -11.56
N ILE A 377 -21.26 -2.76 -12.57
CA ILE A 377 -22.75 -2.76 -12.57
C ILE A 377 -23.27 -4.20 -12.40
N SER A 378 -22.64 -5.21 -13.01
CA SER A 378 -23.04 -6.60 -12.83
C SER A 378 -22.88 -7.10 -11.37
N VAL A 379 -21.91 -6.58 -10.63
CA VAL A 379 -21.74 -6.86 -9.19
C VAL A 379 -22.91 -6.27 -8.39
N PHE A 380 -23.31 -5.02 -8.67
CA PHE A 380 -24.49 -4.41 -8.02
C PHE A 380 -25.78 -5.14 -8.39
N ASN A 381 -25.92 -5.64 -9.63
CA ASN A 381 -27.04 -6.47 -10.04
C ASN A 381 -27.06 -7.80 -9.28
N ASN A 382 -25.89 -8.43 -9.06
CA ASN A 382 -25.80 -9.61 -8.19
C ASN A 382 -26.26 -9.29 -6.77
N LEU A 383 -25.79 -8.18 -6.18
CA LEU A 383 -26.22 -7.73 -4.84
C LEU A 383 -27.73 -7.44 -4.75
N ALA A 384 -28.39 -7.11 -5.86
CA ALA A 384 -29.83 -6.87 -5.90
C ALA A 384 -30.67 -8.15 -5.90
N MET A 385 -30.07 -9.30 -6.23
CA MET A 385 -30.79 -10.60 -6.26
C MET A 385 -31.29 -10.99 -4.87
N PRO A 386 -32.42 -11.70 -4.74
CA PRO A 386 -32.87 -12.24 -3.46
C PRO A 386 -31.79 -13.05 -2.74
N GLU A 387 -31.07 -13.88 -3.49
CA GLU A 387 -29.91 -14.68 -3.04
C GLU A 387 -28.70 -14.31 -3.91
N PRO A 388 -27.88 -13.35 -3.48
CA PRO A 388 -26.68 -12.99 -4.22
C PRO A 388 -25.68 -14.14 -4.27
N LYS A 389 -25.07 -14.34 -5.43
CA LYS A 389 -23.99 -15.31 -5.57
C LYS A 389 -22.79 -14.89 -4.73
N ASN A 390 -22.22 -15.83 -4.01
CA ASN A 390 -20.94 -15.69 -3.33
C ASN A 390 -19.82 -16.36 -4.15
N HIS A 391 -18.55 -15.95 -3.92
CA HIS A 391 -17.37 -16.47 -4.63
C HIS A 391 -17.46 -16.36 -6.16
N PHE A 392 -18.07 -15.28 -6.64
CA PHE A 392 -18.20 -15.01 -8.07
C PHE A 392 -16.92 -14.45 -8.69
N THR A 393 -16.85 -14.39 -10.01
CA THR A 393 -15.81 -13.72 -10.79
C THR A 393 -16.42 -12.70 -11.74
N VAL A 394 -15.66 -11.61 -12.02
CA VAL A 394 -16.10 -10.47 -12.84
C VAL A 394 -15.16 -10.26 -14.01
#